data_5ddbdd60353b6a431199b727ba51a730
#
_entry.id   5ddbdd60353b6a431199b727ba51a730
#
_cell.length_a   1.000
_cell.length_b   1.000
_cell.length_c   1.000
_cell.angle_alpha   90.00
_cell.angle_beta   90.00
_cell.angle_gamma   90.00
#
_symmetry.space_group_name_H-M   'P 1'
#
loop_
_entity.id
_entity.type
_entity.pdbx_description
1 polymer ?
#
loop_
_entity_poly.entity_id
_entity_poly.type
_entity_poly.pdbx_seq_one_letter_code
_entity_poly.pdbx_strand_id
1 'polypeptide(L)'
;VSISNATITGNKASATGNTSYGHGGGIYSERGVTVGNVKITGNNSTFEGGGIYGKGAITLTDATVTDNNQYDVYYDGKESTTPELTVSGLVQAGYYANYDWKLPILVSGALNDDSVIRVGVRDGIKPNAGGSLLIAEPASGVTLRAENFKADAADCVTSLGDDGKVYLVPCTHEMDDTGYTCSKCGTTFDARVGESAYYQTLTKAFDAARGNTVTLLRDVTLTGNCSSDTYSATLDLNGKTVSSDRYYICVGGGNKPNTLTVKDSGTGGGTQALTVKFLVYSNGTLAVDNSYTGKISRVELQAGGALERFGGEIGELVLSNAAHGSTSTGYGLKLWKGNTNACTIGGFTDNTTSKSLTVNDLLVTAYAKCELYGEKDGTWSIVDKSTKIAELTGYTAYKVQFPECVHQCADDSNPVCSVCHKKLYTKITAKAADGTTKTAYFTEDSALENGYVEAIQTLNGWSNEGCTEPTLTLLRDMYAYGTSMPLTGTLTLKGGTHTAKNVTVAKNADVTFASGSYKGATIDGTATVKEGVTFTDASVEVNGTLNAKGGTFTGNVKFNGSSIANI
;
A
#
# COMPACT_ATOMS: atom_id res chain seq x y z
N VAL A 1 -52.95 8.86 16.10
CA VAL A 1 -52.72 9.94 17.09
C VAL A 1 -52.38 11.20 16.36
N SER A 2 -52.97 12.35 16.74
CA SER A 2 -52.63 13.66 16.22
C SER A 2 -52.11 14.54 17.34
N ILE A 3 -50.99 15.19 17.11
CA ILE A 3 -50.31 16.09 18.06
C ILE A 3 -50.00 17.38 17.31
N SER A 4 -50.37 18.52 17.88
CA SER A 4 -50.07 19.81 17.27
C SER A 4 -49.69 20.85 18.31
N ASN A 5 -48.88 21.86 17.87
CA ASN A 5 -48.46 22.98 18.70
C ASN A 5 -47.81 22.55 20.02
N ALA A 6 -46.89 21.58 19.97
CA ALA A 6 -46.30 20.96 21.13
C ALA A 6 -44.78 20.90 21.07
N THR A 7 -44.16 20.86 22.25
CA THR A 7 -42.74 20.52 22.41
C THR A 7 -42.61 19.25 23.25
N ILE A 8 -41.89 18.25 22.72
CA ILE A 8 -41.65 16.94 23.37
C ILE A 8 -40.15 16.81 23.54
N THR A 9 -39.66 16.93 24.74
CA THR A 9 -38.21 16.95 24.99
C THR A 9 -37.81 16.24 26.26
N GLY A 10 -36.60 15.65 26.26
CA GLY A 10 -35.97 15.05 27.43
C GLY A 10 -36.62 13.75 27.90
N ASN A 11 -37.53 13.17 27.13
CA ASN A 11 -38.21 11.91 27.53
C ASN A 11 -37.29 10.72 27.26
N LYS A 12 -37.52 9.67 28.07
CA LYS A 12 -36.70 8.45 27.98
C LYS A 12 -37.59 7.20 27.97
N ALA A 13 -37.46 6.41 26.91
CA ALA A 13 -37.98 5.03 26.86
C ALA A 13 -36.85 4.06 27.19
N SER A 14 -36.99 3.33 28.33
CA SER A 14 -35.96 2.41 28.80
C SER A 14 -36.56 1.00 28.94
N ALA A 15 -35.80 0.00 28.51
CA ALA A 15 -36.06 -1.41 28.81
C ALA A 15 -35.01 -1.94 29.77
N THR A 16 -35.44 -2.72 30.75
CA THR A 16 -34.57 -3.51 31.62
C THR A 16 -34.65 -4.98 31.19
N GLY A 17 -33.55 -5.54 30.73
CA GLY A 17 -33.47 -6.91 30.21
C GLY A 17 -33.62 -7.01 28.68
N ASN A 18 -33.72 -8.26 28.20
CA ASN A 18 -33.73 -8.59 26.75
C ASN A 18 -35.14 -8.44 26.12
N THR A 19 -35.93 -7.45 26.52
CA THR A 19 -37.30 -7.26 26.07
C THR A 19 -37.41 -6.00 25.18
N SER A 20 -38.14 -6.13 24.08
CA SER A 20 -38.33 -5.16 22.98
C SER A 20 -39.16 -3.90 23.36
N TYR A 21 -39.01 -3.32 24.54
CA TYR A 21 -39.92 -2.26 25.02
C TYR A 21 -39.30 -0.88 25.23
N GLY A 22 -38.15 -0.62 24.68
CA GLY A 22 -37.50 0.69 24.86
C GLY A 22 -37.49 1.56 23.59
N HIS A 23 -38.54 1.47 22.76
CA HIS A 23 -38.69 2.26 21.54
C HIS A 23 -39.49 3.53 21.76
N GLY A 24 -39.29 4.56 20.92
CA GLY A 24 -40.08 5.79 20.90
C GLY A 24 -39.88 6.66 22.13
N GLY A 25 -38.66 7.19 22.33
CA GLY A 25 -38.33 8.04 23.46
C GLY A 25 -39.26 9.24 23.63
N GLY A 26 -39.60 9.93 22.56
CA GLY A 26 -40.58 11.00 22.52
C GLY A 26 -42.01 10.49 22.23
N ILE A 27 -42.16 9.73 21.15
CA ILE A 27 -43.44 9.19 20.69
C ILE A 27 -43.27 7.73 20.28
N TYR A 28 -44.15 6.87 20.78
CA TYR A 28 -44.34 5.49 20.33
C TYR A 28 -45.74 5.34 19.72
N SER A 29 -45.83 4.85 18.47
CA SER A 29 -47.12 4.66 17.79
C SER A 29 -47.22 3.36 17.01
N GLU A 30 -48.20 2.50 17.35
CA GLU A 30 -48.47 1.26 16.62
C GLU A 30 -49.35 1.43 15.38
N ARG A 31 -50.14 2.47 15.29
CA ARG A 31 -51.15 2.64 14.22
C ARG A 31 -50.89 3.85 13.31
N GLY A 32 -49.97 4.69 13.65
CA GLY A 32 -49.62 5.91 12.94
C GLY A 32 -49.81 7.17 13.79
N VAL A 33 -49.05 8.21 13.40
CA VAL A 33 -49.04 9.49 14.10
C VAL A 33 -48.96 10.64 13.09
N THR A 34 -49.74 11.70 13.35
CA THR A 34 -49.67 12.97 12.65
C THR A 34 -49.20 14.04 13.61
N VAL A 35 -48.14 14.73 13.27
CA VAL A 35 -47.58 15.84 14.06
C VAL A 35 -47.56 17.10 13.21
N GLY A 36 -48.03 18.22 13.78
CA GLY A 36 -48.09 19.49 13.11
C GLY A 36 -47.63 20.65 14.01
N ASN A 37 -46.72 21.49 13.54
CA ASN A 37 -46.12 22.56 14.32
C ASN A 37 -45.54 22.03 15.68
N VAL A 38 -44.68 21.01 15.60
CA VAL A 38 -44.16 20.28 16.78
C VAL A 38 -42.63 20.28 16.76
N LYS A 39 -42.05 20.47 17.95
CA LYS A 39 -40.62 20.27 18.19
C LYS A 39 -40.41 19.04 19.07
N ILE A 40 -39.66 18.04 18.56
CA ILE A 40 -39.32 16.80 19.26
C ILE A 40 -37.81 16.68 19.31
N THR A 41 -37.20 16.91 20.48
CA THR A 41 -35.73 17.01 20.59
C THR A 41 -35.20 16.50 21.91
N GLY A 42 -33.97 15.96 21.92
CA GLY A 42 -33.30 15.50 23.15
C GLY A 42 -33.95 14.30 23.82
N ASN A 43 -34.79 13.54 23.09
CA ASN A 43 -35.42 12.34 23.62
C ASN A 43 -34.52 11.11 23.41
N ASN A 44 -34.66 10.13 24.27
CA ASN A 44 -33.78 8.99 24.34
C ASN A 44 -34.57 7.68 24.34
N SER A 45 -34.14 6.71 23.55
CA SER A 45 -34.66 5.33 23.60
C SER A 45 -33.51 4.34 23.81
N THR A 46 -33.80 3.21 24.45
CA THR A 46 -32.82 2.12 24.60
C THR A 46 -32.59 1.40 23.26
N PHE A 47 -33.60 1.38 22.42
CA PHE A 47 -33.55 0.80 21.07
C PHE A 47 -33.76 1.91 20.01
N GLU A 48 -34.66 1.79 19.07
CA GLU A 48 -34.83 2.71 17.94
C GLU A 48 -35.87 3.82 18.22
N GLY A 49 -35.79 4.89 17.42
CA GLY A 49 -36.76 5.98 17.40
C GLY A 49 -36.73 6.85 18.65
N GLY A 50 -35.56 7.40 18.98
CA GLY A 50 -35.44 8.32 20.13
C GLY A 50 -36.45 9.46 20.08
N GLY A 51 -36.72 10.03 18.89
CA GLY A 51 -37.80 11.00 18.70
C GLY A 51 -39.15 10.33 18.52
N ILE A 52 -39.36 9.67 17.40
CA ILE A 52 -40.58 8.97 17.02
C ILE A 52 -40.28 7.55 16.60
N TYR A 53 -41.00 6.59 17.16
CA TYR A 53 -41.06 5.22 16.67
C TYR A 53 -42.45 4.90 16.18
N GLY A 54 -42.60 4.49 14.93
CA GLY A 54 -43.88 4.19 14.32
C GLY A 54 -43.93 2.83 13.63
N LYS A 55 -45.02 2.08 13.83
CA LYS A 55 -45.39 0.88 13.05
C LYS A 55 -46.47 1.16 12.01
N GLY A 56 -47.10 2.32 12.02
CA GLY A 56 -48.02 2.82 11.04
C GLY A 56 -47.55 4.15 10.47
N ALA A 57 -48.29 4.69 9.47
CA ALA A 57 -47.91 5.90 8.75
C ALA A 57 -47.59 7.08 9.68
N ILE A 58 -46.53 7.79 9.39
CA ILE A 58 -46.06 8.98 10.11
C ILE A 58 -46.29 10.19 9.18
N THR A 59 -46.94 11.23 9.67
CA THR A 59 -47.12 12.49 8.96
C THR A 59 -46.48 13.62 9.75
N LEU A 60 -45.59 14.38 9.10
CA LEU A 60 -44.93 15.55 9.65
C LEU A 60 -45.31 16.80 8.85
N THR A 61 -45.89 17.78 9.51
CA THR A 61 -46.18 19.10 8.91
C THR A 61 -45.59 20.17 9.84
N ASP A 62 -44.76 21.05 9.30
CA ASP A 62 -44.08 22.07 10.10
C ASP A 62 -43.46 21.50 11.40
N ALA A 63 -42.64 20.42 11.24
CA ALA A 63 -42.17 19.64 12.37
C ALA A 63 -40.62 19.60 12.41
N THR A 64 -40.05 19.83 13.59
CA THR A 64 -38.65 19.67 13.89
C THR A 64 -38.44 18.45 14.78
N VAL A 65 -37.83 17.39 14.25
CA VAL A 65 -37.53 16.16 14.98
C VAL A 65 -36.04 15.90 14.84
N THR A 66 -35.25 16.42 15.79
CA THR A 66 -33.78 16.42 15.72
C THR A 66 -33.16 16.15 17.08
N ASP A 67 -31.87 15.83 17.08
CA ASP A 67 -31.07 15.64 18.29
C ASP A 67 -31.62 14.56 19.24
N ASN A 68 -32.34 13.59 18.73
CA ASN A 68 -32.79 12.43 19.46
C ASN A 68 -31.82 11.27 19.24
N ASN A 69 -31.59 10.44 20.27
CA ASN A 69 -30.72 9.29 20.07
C ASN A 69 -31.43 8.16 19.32
N GLN A 70 -30.69 7.20 18.76
CA GLN A 70 -31.23 6.01 18.09
C GLN A 70 -32.28 6.39 17.02
N TYR A 71 -31.95 7.32 16.15
CA TYR A 71 -32.78 7.92 15.09
C TYR A 71 -33.86 8.91 15.56
N ASP A 72 -34.01 9.98 14.82
CA ASP A 72 -35.06 10.97 15.11
C ASP A 72 -36.46 10.43 14.79
N VAL A 73 -36.62 9.79 13.62
CA VAL A 73 -37.84 9.12 13.20
C VAL A 73 -37.50 7.73 12.68
N TYR A 74 -38.06 6.72 13.28
CA TYR A 74 -37.86 5.33 12.93
C TYR A 74 -39.16 4.64 12.58
N TYR A 75 -39.20 4.03 11.40
CA TYR A 75 -40.34 3.26 10.93
C TYR A 75 -40.07 1.75 10.98
N ASP A 76 -40.93 1.00 11.66
CA ASP A 76 -40.84 -0.46 11.86
C ASP A 76 -42.05 -1.23 11.32
N GLY A 77 -42.80 -0.64 10.39
CA GLY A 77 -43.95 -1.32 9.76
C GLY A 77 -43.50 -2.40 8.78
N LYS A 78 -44.07 -3.60 8.87
CA LYS A 78 -43.71 -4.74 8.01
C LYS A 78 -44.44 -4.75 6.68
N GLU A 79 -45.62 -4.20 6.63
CA GLU A 79 -46.49 -4.16 5.44
C GLU A 79 -47.21 -2.80 5.36
N SER A 80 -46.87 -2.00 4.38
CA SER A 80 -47.54 -0.75 4.13
C SER A 80 -47.99 -0.68 2.65
N THR A 81 -49.26 -0.31 2.46
CA THR A 81 -49.84 0.06 1.16
C THR A 81 -49.98 1.58 1.03
N THR A 82 -49.60 2.31 2.06
CA THR A 82 -49.60 3.77 2.13
C THR A 82 -48.20 4.30 2.39
N PRO A 83 -47.82 5.50 2.00
CA PRO A 83 -46.55 6.09 2.31
C PRO A 83 -46.22 5.98 3.80
N GLU A 84 -45.03 5.48 4.12
CA GLU A 84 -44.56 5.27 5.49
C GLU A 84 -44.31 6.59 6.19
N LEU A 85 -43.80 7.57 5.45
CA LEU A 85 -43.59 8.94 5.89
C LEU A 85 -44.21 9.91 4.88
N THR A 86 -45.04 10.83 5.36
CA THR A 86 -45.59 11.95 4.60
C THR A 86 -45.11 13.26 5.21
N VAL A 87 -44.66 14.20 4.37
CA VAL A 87 -44.06 15.46 4.83
C VAL A 87 -44.64 16.67 4.07
N SER A 88 -44.71 17.82 4.75
CA SER A 88 -45.05 19.12 4.16
C SER A 88 -44.61 20.29 5.04
N GLY A 89 -44.44 21.49 4.47
CA GLY A 89 -44.05 22.68 5.20
C GLY A 89 -42.57 22.66 5.62
N LEU A 90 -42.25 23.24 6.78
CA LEU A 90 -40.91 23.21 7.35
C LEU A 90 -40.67 21.87 8.09
N VAL A 91 -39.87 20.98 7.51
CA VAL A 91 -39.52 19.69 8.13
C VAL A 91 -38.03 19.55 8.30
N GLN A 92 -37.61 19.33 9.54
CA GLN A 92 -36.24 18.96 9.90
C GLN A 92 -36.28 17.64 10.66
N ALA A 93 -35.84 16.56 10.04
CA ALA A 93 -35.91 15.22 10.64
C ALA A 93 -34.83 14.27 10.06
N GLY A 94 -34.35 13.34 10.90
CA GLY A 94 -33.61 12.16 10.46
C GLY A 94 -34.53 10.96 10.40
N TYR A 95 -34.80 10.44 9.21
CA TYR A 95 -35.69 9.31 8.96
C TYR A 95 -34.91 8.03 8.64
N TYR A 96 -35.32 6.93 9.26
CA TYR A 96 -34.76 5.62 9.02
C TYR A 96 -35.89 4.56 8.94
N ALA A 97 -35.86 3.73 7.88
CA ALA A 97 -36.75 2.58 7.71
C ALA A 97 -36.00 1.26 7.90
N ASN A 98 -36.50 0.38 8.77
CA ASN A 98 -35.85 -0.86 9.15
C ASN A 98 -35.95 -1.97 8.10
N TYR A 99 -37.09 -2.11 7.46
CA TYR A 99 -37.35 -3.17 6.48
C TYR A 99 -37.08 -2.70 5.05
N ASP A 100 -37.28 -3.61 4.08
CA ASP A 100 -37.12 -3.29 2.68
C ASP A 100 -37.83 -1.99 2.36
N TRP A 101 -37.08 -1.01 1.86
CA TRP A 101 -37.60 0.30 1.46
C TRP A 101 -38.62 0.11 0.35
N LYS A 102 -39.90 0.03 0.71
CA LYS A 102 -40.97 -0.32 -0.23
C LYS A 102 -41.65 0.90 -0.85
N LEU A 103 -41.78 1.95 -0.07
CA LEU A 103 -42.49 3.16 -0.52
C LEU A 103 -41.64 4.41 -0.24
N PRO A 104 -41.55 5.34 -1.18
CA PRO A 104 -40.85 6.61 -1.00
C PRO A 104 -41.58 7.49 0.02
N ILE A 105 -40.85 8.49 0.54
CA ILE A 105 -41.42 9.58 1.33
C ILE A 105 -42.39 10.35 0.42
N LEU A 106 -43.66 10.50 0.81
CA LEU A 106 -44.62 11.33 0.09
C LEU A 106 -44.47 12.77 0.56
N VAL A 107 -44.18 13.68 -0.37
CA VAL A 107 -44.23 15.12 -0.12
C VAL A 107 -45.60 15.64 -0.53
N SER A 108 -46.47 15.79 0.47
CA SER A 108 -47.90 16.14 0.23
C SER A 108 -48.18 17.63 0.04
N GLY A 109 -47.22 18.49 0.33
CA GLY A 109 -47.27 19.93 0.14
C GLY A 109 -45.88 20.51 -0.01
N ALA A 110 -45.76 21.77 -0.48
CA ALA A 110 -44.47 22.40 -0.68
C ALA A 110 -43.61 22.34 0.59
N LEU A 111 -42.36 21.93 0.45
CA LEU A 111 -41.33 22.03 1.51
C LEU A 111 -40.75 23.44 1.54
N ASN A 112 -40.50 23.93 2.75
CA ASN A 112 -39.77 25.18 2.95
C ASN A 112 -38.31 25.02 2.52
N ASP A 113 -37.67 26.10 2.12
CA ASP A 113 -36.25 26.13 1.71
C ASP A 113 -35.30 25.63 2.82
N ASP A 114 -35.65 25.88 4.08
CA ASP A 114 -34.89 25.44 5.25
C ASP A 114 -35.19 23.98 5.69
N SER A 115 -36.06 23.28 4.96
CA SER A 115 -36.37 21.88 5.26
C SER A 115 -35.16 20.98 4.97
N VAL A 116 -34.84 20.11 5.92
CA VAL A 116 -33.76 19.12 5.78
C VAL A 116 -34.26 17.76 6.30
N ILE A 117 -34.46 16.84 5.38
CA ILE A 117 -34.86 15.46 5.67
C ILE A 117 -33.65 14.56 5.43
N ARG A 118 -33.03 14.09 6.49
CA ARG A 118 -31.93 13.12 6.40
C ARG A 118 -32.51 11.73 6.25
N VAL A 119 -32.01 10.98 5.27
CA VAL A 119 -32.55 9.65 4.94
C VAL A 119 -31.48 8.58 5.15
N GLY A 120 -31.71 7.71 6.13
CA GLY A 120 -30.89 6.54 6.40
C GLY A 120 -31.56 5.26 5.91
N VAL A 121 -30.77 4.37 5.30
CA VAL A 121 -31.21 3.05 4.83
C VAL A 121 -30.24 1.97 5.30
N ARG A 122 -30.73 0.73 5.44
CA ARG A 122 -29.87 -0.41 5.77
C ARG A 122 -28.81 -0.64 4.68
N ASP A 123 -27.64 -1.16 5.10
CA ASP A 123 -26.54 -1.43 4.18
C ASP A 123 -26.93 -2.35 3.00
N GLY A 124 -27.80 -3.33 3.21
CA GLY A 124 -28.26 -4.22 2.14
C GLY A 124 -29.24 -3.60 1.12
N ILE A 125 -29.70 -2.36 1.37
CA ILE A 125 -30.67 -1.64 0.50
C ILE A 125 -29.96 -0.49 -0.25
N LYS A 126 -28.77 -0.10 0.13
CA LYS A 126 -28.00 0.93 -0.55
C LYS A 126 -27.86 0.61 -2.04
N PRO A 127 -28.02 1.61 -2.93
CA PRO A 127 -27.83 1.38 -4.35
C PRO A 127 -26.37 1.00 -4.65
N ASN A 128 -26.19 -0.01 -5.51
CA ASN A 128 -24.87 -0.39 -6.04
C ASN A 128 -24.43 0.63 -7.11
N ALA A 129 -23.17 0.55 -7.51
CA ALA A 129 -22.60 1.40 -8.56
C ALA A 129 -23.48 1.41 -9.82
N GLY A 130 -23.91 2.62 -10.24
CA GLY A 130 -24.83 2.82 -11.36
C GLY A 130 -26.31 2.58 -11.05
N GLY A 131 -26.67 2.17 -9.84
CA GLY A 131 -28.04 2.02 -9.37
C GLY A 131 -28.59 3.29 -8.71
N SER A 132 -29.89 3.30 -8.46
CA SER A 132 -30.57 4.35 -7.69
C SER A 132 -31.66 3.75 -6.84
N LEU A 133 -31.95 4.38 -5.69
CA LEU A 133 -33.06 4.04 -4.83
C LEU A 133 -34.00 5.25 -4.74
N LEU A 134 -35.24 5.11 -5.15
CA LEU A 134 -36.25 6.18 -5.01
C LEU A 134 -36.53 6.43 -3.52
N ILE A 135 -36.27 7.64 -3.04
CA ILE A 135 -36.46 8.02 -1.63
C ILE A 135 -37.60 9.00 -1.37
N ALA A 136 -37.93 9.83 -2.35
CA ALA A 136 -39.08 10.74 -2.20
C ALA A 136 -39.79 11.00 -3.52
N GLU A 137 -41.15 11.13 -3.45
CA GLU A 137 -41.97 11.50 -4.57
C GLU A 137 -42.97 12.61 -4.19
N PRO A 138 -43.32 13.50 -5.14
CA PRO A 138 -44.24 14.57 -4.87
C PRO A 138 -45.71 14.12 -5.04
N ALA A 139 -46.61 14.68 -4.25
CA ALA A 139 -48.04 14.71 -4.59
C ALA A 139 -48.30 15.59 -5.81
N SER A 140 -49.47 15.45 -6.41
CA SER A 140 -49.84 16.24 -7.58
C SER A 140 -49.70 17.75 -7.32
N GLY A 141 -48.97 18.45 -8.19
CA GLY A 141 -48.73 19.90 -8.09
C GLY A 141 -47.64 20.33 -7.13
N VAL A 142 -46.89 19.37 -6.52
CA VAL A 142 -45.76 19.66 -5.66
C VAL A 142 -44.45 19.49 -6.45
N THR A 143 -43.51 20.40 -6.25
CA THR A 143 -42.16 20.33 -6.84
C THR A 143 -41.14 20.00 -5.76
N LEU A 144 -40.28 19.02 -6.01
CA LEU A 144 -39.19 18.63 -5.09
C LEU A 144 -37.88 19.32 -5.47
N ARG A 145 -36.99 19.42 -4.47
CA ARG A 145 -35.61 19.84 -4.61
C ARG A 145 -34.71 18.84 -3.88
N ALA A 146 -33.63 18.45 -4.51
CA ALA A 146 -32.71 17.50 -3.89
C ALA A 146 -32.09 18.03 -2.57
N GLU A 147 -31.93 19.35 -2.46
CA GLU A 147 -31.35 20.04 -1.30
C GLU A 147 -32.14 19.84 -0.01
N ASN A 148 -33.47 19.61 -0.13
CA ASN A 148 -34.28 19.29 1.04
C ASN A 148 -34.04 17.88 1.59
N PHE A 149 -33.31 17.05 0.88
CA PHE A 149 -32.98 15.68 1.28
C PHE A 149 -31.46 15.49 1.42
N LYS A 150 -31.04 14.82 2.46
CA LYS A 150 -29.63 14.46 2.67
C LYS A 150 -29.49 12.97 2.93
N ALA A 151 -28.50 12.34 2.32
CA ALA A 151 -28.18 10.96 2.60
C ALA A 151 -27.49 10.84 3.99
N ASP A 152 -28.05 10.04 4.90
CA ASP A 152 -27.34 9.53 6.08
C ASP A 152 -26.67 8.18 5.78
N ALA A 153 -26.92 7.60 4.60
CA ALA A 153 -26.25 6.42 4.11
C ALA A 153 -24.83 6.79 3.64
N ALA A 154 -23.84 6.21 4.26
CA ALA A 154 -22.44 6.42 3.84
C ALA A 154 -22.26 6.09 2.35
N ASP A 155 -21.39 6.85 1.67
CA ASP A 155 -21.06 6.70 0.26
C ASP A 155 -22.22 6.96 -0.71
N CYS A 156 -23.29 7.64 -0.26
CA CYS A 156 -24.43 8.03 -1.08
C CYS A 156 -24.67 9.54 -1.02
N VAL A 157 -25.32 10.04 -2.05
CA VAL A 157 -25.86 11.41 -2.13
C VAL A 157 -27.28 11.36 -2.67
N THR A 158 -28.02 12.45 -2.47
CA THR A 158 -29.36 12.63 -3.06
C THR A 158 -29.27 13.29 -4.44
N SER A 159 -30.11 12.89 -5.35
CA SER A 159 -30.21 13.45 -6.72
C SER A 159 -31.66 13.59 -7.13
N LEU A 160 -32.01 14.72 -7.78
CA LEU A 160 -33.30 14.91 -8.42
C LEU A 160 -33.26 14.25 -9.81
N GLY A 161 -34.21 13.36 -10.06
CA GLY A 161 -34.40 12.74 -11.38
C GLY A 161 -35.20 13.63 -12.34
N ASP A 162 -35.11 13.30 -13.62
CA ASP A 162 -35.88 13.99 -14.68
C ASP A 162 -37.41 13.83 -14.52
N ASP A 163 -37.82 12.84 -13.74
CA ASP A 163 -39.23 12.56 -13.37
C ASP A 163 -39.71 13.40 -12.18
N GLY A 164 -38.87 14.31 -11.68
CA GLY A 164 -39.19 15.20 -10.55
C GLY A 164 -39.16 14.50 -9.18
N LYS A 165 -38.64 13.28 -9.10
CA LYS A 165 -38.51 12.51 -7.85
C LYS A 165 -37.09 12.57 -7.32
N VAL A 166 -36.90 12.32 -6.01
CA VAL A 166 -35.57 12.31 -5.37
C VAL A 166 -35.09 10.89 -5.16
N TYR A 167 -33.86 10.66 -5.58
CA TYR A 167 -33.18 9.37 -5.50
C TYR A 167 -31.96 9.43 -4.59
N LEU A 168 -31.70 8.34 -3.89
CA LEU A 168 -30.39 8.04 -3.30
C LEU A 168 -29.54 7.39 -4.38
N VAL A 169 -28.35 7.92 -4.65
CA VAL A 169 -27.41 7.40 -5.64
C VAL A 169 -26.03 7.24 -5.02
N PRO A 170 -25.20 6.29 -5.52
CA PRO A 170 -23.82 6.19 -5.09
C PRO A 170 -23.08 7.50 -5.32
N CYS A 171 -22.26 7.91 -4.36
CA CYS A 171 -21.46 9.10 -4.47
C CYS A 171 -20.24 8.85 -5.37
N THR A 172 -20.05 9.68 -6.39
CA THR A 172 -18.77 9.79 -7.08
C THR A 172 -17.88 10.71 -6.27
N HIS A 173 -17.09 10.13 -5.36
CA HIS A 173 -16.34 10.91 -4.39
C HIS A 173 -15.40 11.93 -5.03
N GLU A 174 -15.53 13.17 -4.59
CA GLU A 174 -14.61 14.28 -4.88
C GLU A 174 -14.05 14.76 -3.54
N MET A 175 -12.72 14.69 -3.38
CA MET A 175 -12.10 15.08 -2.12
C MET A 175 -12.11 16.60 -1.97
N ASP A 176 -12.33 17.03 -0.73
CA ASP A 176 -12.17 18.42 -0.33
C ASP A 176 -10.67 18.80 -0.19
N ASP A 177 -10.39 20.01 0.27
CA ASP A 177 -9.01 20.50 0.46
C ASP A 177 -8.21 19.69 1.49
N THR A 178 -8.87 18.88 2.34
CA THR A 178 -8.18 17.97 3.27
C THR A 178 -7.61 16.74 2.56
N GLY A 179 -8.14 16.39 1.38
CA GLY A 179 -7.73 15.24 0.57
C GLY A 179 -8.21 13.88 1.09
N TYR A 180 -9.04 13.85 2.14
CA TYR A 180 -9.57 12.62 2.72
C TYR A 180 -11.07 12.66 3.07
N THR A 181 -11.73 13.80 2.92
CA THR A 181 -13.19 13.94 3.10
C THR A 181 -13.84 14.23 1.76
N CYS A 182 -14.91 13.53 1.45
CA CYS A 182 -15.67 13.82 0.26
C CYS A 182 -16.47 15.10 0.40
N SER A 183 -16.28 16.09 -0.47
CA SER A 183 -17.01 17.37 -0.50
C SER A 183 -18.50 17.20 -0.75
N LYS A 184 -18.90 16.11 -1.45
CA LYS A 184 -20.30 15.85 -1.82
C LYS A 184 -21.09 15.14 -0.73
N CYS A 185 -20.53 14.07 -0.14
CA CYS A 185 -21.26 13.25 0.86
C CYS A 185 -20.74 13.40 2.29
N GLY A 186 -19.65 14.15 2.51
CA GLY A 186 -19.05 14.33 3.83
C GLY A 186 -18.36 13.09 4.39
N THR A 187 -18.33 11.99 3.65
CA THR A 187 -17.68 10.75 4.10
C THR A 187 -16.17 10.93 4.18
N THR A 188 -15.58 10.49 5.30
CA THR A 188 -14.12 10.50 5.51
C THR A 188 -13.54 9.14 5.18
N PHE A 189 -12.36 9.12 4.56
CA PHE A 189 -11.67 7.92 4.14
C PHE A 189 -10.30 7.80 4.78
N ASP A 190 -9.95 6.60 5.23
CA ASP A 190 -8.63 6.28 5.75
C ASP A 190 -7.61 6.06 4.63
N ALA A 191 -8.04 5.39 3.56
CA ALA A 191 -7.14 4.96 2.50
C ALA A 191 -7.80 4.88 1.13
N ARG A 192 -6.95 4.86 0.11
CA ARG A 192 -7.28 4.63 -1.30
C ARG A 192 -6.57 3.38 -1.80
N VAL A 193 -7.26 2.56 -2.59
CA VAL A 193 -6.68 1.42 -3.33
C VAL A 193 -6.62 1.76 -4.82
N GLY A 194 -5.43 1.71 -5.40
CA GLY A 194 -5.21 2.23 -6.75
C GLY A 194 -5.46 3.73 -6.82
N GLU A 195 -6.10 4.22 -7.91
CA GLU A 195 -6.26 5.65 -8.15
C GLU A 195 -7.61 6.22 -7.69
N SER A 196 -8.65 5.38 -7.56
CA SER A 196 -10.02 5.89 -7.42
C SER A 196 -10.91 5.15 -6.40
N ALA A 197 -10.46 4.07 -5.81
CA ALA A 197 -11.27 3.32 -4.85
C ALA A 197 -10.95 3.75 -3.42
N TYR A 198 -11.88 4.46 -2.78
CA TYR A 198 -11.74 5.04 -1.44
C TYR A 198 -12.39 4.15 -0.38
N TYR A 199 -11.76 4.03 0.78
CA TYR A 199 -12.19 3.16 1.87
C TYR A 199 -12.20 3.89 3.21
N GLN A 200 -13.32 3.82 3.91
CA GLN A 200 -13.53 4.46 5.21
C GLN A 200 -12.67 3.89 6.33
N THR A 201 -12.20 2.65 6.16
CA THR A 201 -11.31 2.00 7.13
C THR A 201 -10.15 1.32 6.41
N LEU A 202 -8.98 1.33 7.05
CA LEU A 202 -7.80 0.65 6.54
C LEU A 202 -8.03 -0.86 6.37
N THR A 203 -8.83 -1.49 7.25
CA THR A 203 -9.20 -2.91 7.12
C THR A 203 -9.89 -3.21 5.79
N LYS A 204 -10.92 -2.44 5.44
CA LYS A 204 -11.64 -2.60 4.16
C LYS A 204 -10.73 -2.35 2.95
N ALA A 205 -9.78 -1.41 3.08
CA ALA A 205 -8.81 -1.16 2.02
C ALA A 205 -7.89 -2.37 1.79
N PHE A 206 -7.42 -3.02 2.86
CA PHE A 206 -6.62 -4.25 2.76
C PHE A 206 -7.39 -5.40 2.13
N ASP A 207 -8.65 -5.62 2.52
CA ASP A 207 -9.52 -6.68 1.95
C ASP A 207 -9.70 -6.50 0.43
N ALA A 208 -9.71 -5.25 -0.03
CA ALA A 208 -9.90 -4.91 -1.43
C ALA A 208 -8.57 -4.82 -2.23
N ALA A 209 -7.44 -4.79 -1.58
CA ALA A 209 -6.15 -4.47 -2.21
C ALA A 209 -5.74 -5.46 -3.32
N ARG A 210 -5.84 -6.78 -3.07
CA ARG A 210 -5.60 -7.85 -4.06
C ARG A 210 -4.37 -7.65 -4.95
N GLY A 211 -3.23 -7.27 -4.35
CA GLY A 211 -1.99 -6.97 -5.06
C GLY A 211 -1.74 -5.50 -5.36
N ASN A 212 -2.73 -4.64 -5.15
CA ASN A 212 -2.60 -3.21 -5.38
C ASN A 212 -2.01 -2.46 -4.17
N THR A 213 -1.69 -1.19 -4.40
CA THR A 213 -1.22 -0.28 -3.35
C THR A 213 -2.41 0.29 -2.57
N VAL A 214 -2.32 0.19 -1.26
CA VAL A 214 -3.17 0.89 -0.28
C VAL A 214 -2.43 2.16 0.13
N THR A 215 -2.91 3.32 -0.31
CA THR A 215 -2.31 4.63 0.01
C THR A 215 -3.10 5.29 1.14
N LEU A 216 -2.43 5.68 2.21
CA LEU A 216 -3.08 6.40 3.31
C LEU A 216 -3.44 7.83 2.87
N LEU A 217 -4.60 8.30 3.28
CA LEU A 217 -5.09 9.65 3.04
C LEU A 217 -4.98 10.53 4.29
N ARG A 218 -4.97 9.91 5.48
CA ARG A 218 -4.81 10.56 6.78
C ARG A 218 -4.11 9.63 7.77
N ASP A 219 -3.79 10.15 8.94
CA ASP A 219 -3.34 9.33 10.06
C ASP A 219 -4.46 8.39 10.50
N VAL A 220 -4.12 7.12 10.73
CA VAL A 220 -5.08 6.07 11.04
C VAL A 220 -4.79 5.45 12.41
N THR A 221 -5.80 5.42 13.27
CA THR A 221 -5.79 4.57 14.46
C THR A 221 -6.64 3.35 14.20
N LEU A 222 -6.07 2.14 14.29
CA LEU A 222 -6.81 0.91 14.00
C LEU A 222 -7.93 0.68 15.00
N THR A 223 -9.10 0.35 14.49
CA THR A 223 -10.28 -0.07 15.26
C THR A 223 -10.53 -1.58 15.19
N GLY A 224 -9.72 -2.30 14.40
CA GLY A 224 -9.72 -3.75 14.21
C GLY A 224 -8.40 -4.21 13.60
N ASN A 225 -8.16 -5.52 13.59
CA ASN A 225 -7.00 -6.07 12.92
C ASN A 225 -7.14 -5.89 11.39
N CYS A 226 -6.04 -5.54 10.74
CA CYS A 226 -5.94 -5.57 9.29
C CYS A 226 -5.21 -6.83 8.85
N SER A 227 -5.56 -7.41 7.71
CA SER A 227 -4.93 -8.63 7.23
C SER A 227 -4.54 -8.53 5.76
N SER A 228 -3.31 -8.96 5.47
CA SER A 228 -2.80 -9.26 4.13
C SER A 228 -2.47 -10.75 4.07
N ASP A 229 -3.48 -11.61 4.30
CA ASP A 229 -3.32 -13.06 4.39
C ASP A 229 -3.56 -13.80 3.07
N THR A 230 -4.34 -13.23 2.20
CA THR A 230 -4.76 -13.86 0.93
C THR A 230 -3.96 -13.39 -0.27
N TYR A 231 -3.58 -12.11 -0.32
CA TYR A 231 -2.89 -11.48 -1.44
C TYR A 231 -1.75 -10.58 -0.95
N SER A 232 -0.68 -10.51 -1.74
CA SER A 232 0.33 -9.47 -1.53
C SER A 232 -0.28 -8.09 -1.67
N ALA A 233 0.24 -7.11 -0.94
CA ALA A 233 -0.20 -5.72 -1.00
C ALA A 233 0.97 -4.77 -0.71
N THR A 234 0.82 -3.51 -1.10
CA THR A 234 1.71 -2.43 -0.68
C THR A 234 0.95 -1.46 0.19
N LEU A 235 1.46 -1.17 1.38
CA LEU A 235 0.99 -0.08 2.23
C LEU A 235 1.89 1.14 1.98
N ASP A 236 1.34 2.15 1.33
CA ASP A 236 1.99 3.42 1.12
C ASP A 236 1.52 4.41 2.17
N LEU A 237 2.42 4.81 3.04
CA LEU A 237 2.08 5.73 4.14
C LEU A 237 1.77 7.14 3.64
N ASN A 238 2.31 7.56 2.50
CA ASN A 238 2.05 8.88 1.92
C ASN A 238 2.23 10.02 2.96
N GLY A 239 3.27 9.93 3.80
CA GLY A 239 3.56 10.88 4.87
C GLY A 239 2.63 10.80 6.09
N LYS A 240 1.83 9.73 6.21
CA LYS A 240 0.89 9.50 7.31
C LYS A 240 1.36 8.38 8.22
N THR A 241 0.65 8.21 9.36
CA THR A 241 0.97 7.21 10.37
C THR A 241 -0.14 6.18 10.53
N VAL A 242 0.24 4.99 11.01
CA VAL A 242 -0.70 3.99 11.54
C VAL A 242 -0.35 3.72 13.00
N SER A 243 -1.35 3.81 13.85
CA SER A 243 -1.22 3.58 15.29
C SER A 243 -2.23 2.56 15.80
N SER A 244 -1.86 1.83 16.85
CA SER A 244 -2.78 1.02 17.65
C SER A 244 -2.09 0.49 18.91
N ASP A 245 -2.77 0.56 20.03
CA ASP A 245 -2.35 -0.10 21.28
C ASP A 245 -2.85 -1.55 21.37
N ARG A 246 -3.89 -1.90 20.62
CA ARG A 246 -4.60 -3.18 20.75
C ARG A 246 -4.54 -4.04 19.49
N TYR A 247 -4.71 -3.43 18.33
CA TYR A 247 -4.85 -4.13 17.06
C TYR A 247 -3.52 -4.19 16.32
N TYR A 248 -3.43 -5.05 15.32
CA TYR A 248 -2.19 -5.31 14.58
C TYR A 248 -2.47 -5.52 13.09
N ILE A 249 -1.43 -5.43 12.29
CA ILE A 249 -1.46 -5.74 10.87
C ILE A 249 -0.88 -7.15 10.69
N CYS A 250 -1.70 -8.07 10.19
CA CYS A 250 -1.29 -9.44 9.88
C CYS A 250 -0.71 -9.55 8.48
N VAL A 251 0.32 -10.36 8.34
CA VAL A 251 0.93 -10.70 7.05
C VAL A 251 1.11 -12.21 6.97
N GLY A 252 0.58 -12.84 5.94
CA GLY A 252 0.65 -14.29 5.83
C GLY A 252 -0.44 -15.03 6.59
N GLY A 253 -0.22 -16.34 6.82
CA GLY A 253 -1.21 -17.21 7.47
C GLY A 253 -2.10 -17.99 6.50
N GLY A 254 -2.09 -17.61 5.22
CA GLY A 254 -2.76 -18.36 4.15
C GLY A 254 -1.92 -19.51 3.61
N ASN A 255 -2.51 -20.27 2.68
CA ASN A 255 -1.84 -21.42 2.05
C ASN A 255 -0.82 -21.03 0.95
N LYS A 256 -0.74 -19.75 0.58
CA LYS A 256 0.18 -19.24 -0.44
C LYS A 256 1.09 -18.19 0.17
N PRO A 257 2.37 -18.12 -0.29
CA PRO A 257 3.25 -17.03 0.09
C PRO A 257 2.66 -15.69 -0.32
N ASN A 258 2.71 -14.70 0.58
CA ASN A 258 2.34 -13.34 0.28
C ASN A 258 3.29 -12.34 0.93
N THR A 259 3.33 -11.14 0.39
CA THR A 259 4.20 -10.06 0.86
C THR A 259 3.40 -8.81 1.10
N LEU A 260 3.56 -8.22 2.27
CA LEU A 260 3.15 -6.84 2.53
C LEU A 260 4.38 -5.94 2.45
N THR A 261 4.40 -5.03 1.48
CA THR A 261 5.45 -4.01 1.37
C THR A 261 5.00 -2.72 2.04
N VAL A 262 5.78 -2.23 3.00
CA VAL A 262 5.59 -0.91 3.61
C VAL A 262 6.53 0.06 2.91
N LYS A 263 5.98 1.15 2.36
CA LYS A 263 6.73 2.25 1.76
C LYS A 263 6.16 3.60 2.20
N ASP A 264 6.89 4.66 1.94
CA ASP A 264 6.41 6.03 2.16
C ASP A 264 6.74 6.90 0.95
N SER A 265 5.72 7.30 0.19
CA SER A 265 5.85 8.20 -0.95
C SER A 265 5.63 9.67 -0.59
N GLY A 266 5.34 9.98 0.66
CA GLY A 266 5.06 11.33 1.14
C GLY A 266 6.27 12.26 1.09
N THR A 267 6.02 13.54 0.87
CA THR A 267 7.07 14.58 0.75
C THR A 267 7.77 14.90 2.08
N GLY A 268 7.35 14.30 3.20
CA GLY A 268 7.90 14.50 4.54
C GLY A 268 9.12 13.63 4.90
N GLY A 269 9.65 12.83 3.95
CA GLY A 269 10.89 12.07 4.14
C GLY A 269 10.76 10.76 4.91
N GLY A 270 9.56 10.17 5.00
CA GLY A 270 9.39 8.78 5.49
C GLY A 270 9.76 8.56 6.97
N THR A 271 9.84 9.62 7.78
CA THR A 271 10.30 9.56 9.18
C THR A 271 9.19 9.25 10.19
N GLN A 272 7.96 9.03 9.73
CA GLN A 272 6.82 8.80 10.62
C GLN A 272 6.93 7.46 11.35
N ALA A 273 6.71 7.47 12.65
CA ALA A 273 6.73 6.26 13.45
C ALA A 273 5.42 5.47 13.28
N LEU A 274 5.53 4.18 12.98
CA LEU A 274 4.43 3.24 13.02
C LEU A 274 4.34 2.62 14.42
N THR A 275 3.34 3.03 15.20
CA THR A 275 3.13 2.52 16.56
C THR A 275 2.17 1.32 16.60
N VAL A 276 1.96 0.69 15.45
CA VAL A 276 1.21 -0.55 15.30
C VAL A 276 2.16 -1.76 15.28
N LYS A 277 1.70 -2.89 15.80
CA LYS A 277 2.43 -4.17 15.71
C LYS A 277 2.15 -4.83 14.34
N PHE A 278 3.20 -5.31 13.68
CA PHE A 278 3.09 -6.25 12.57
C PHE A 278 3.22 -7.68 13.09
N LEU A 279 2.28 -8.55 12.73
CA LEU A 279 2.31 -9.97 13.04
C LEU A 279 2.47 -10.76 11.75
N VAL A 280 3.66 -11.34 11.56
CA VAL A 280 4.03 -12.06 10.34
C VAL A 280 3.92 -13.55 10.59
N TYR A 281 2.91 -14.17 10.00
CA TYR A 281 2.65 -15.61 10.07
C TYR A 281 3.56 -16.40 9.11
N SER A 282 3.47 -17.72 9.17
CA SER A 282 4.06 -18.61 8.16
C SER A 282 3.59 -18.23 6.76
N ASN A 283 4.48 -18.36 5.77
CA ASN A 283 4.27 -17.93 4.39
C ASN A 283 4.06 -16.42 4.20
N GLY A 284 4.15 -15.61 5.26
CA GLY A 284 4.09 -14.15 5.17
C GLY A 284 5.49 -13.55 5.08
N THR A 285 5.61 -12.48 4.31
CA THR A 285 6.81 -11.64 4.26
C THR A 285 6.42 -10.20 4.49
N LEU A 286 6.97 -9.57 5.52
CA LEU A 286 6.94 -8.13 5.67
C LEU A 286 8.16 -7.54 4.96
N ALA A 287 7.93 -6.76 3.93
CA ALA A 287 8.98 -6.03 3.22
C ALA A 287 8.92 -4.55 3.61
N VAL A 288 10.06 -3.95 3.95
CA VAL A 288 10.16 -2.52 4.26
C VAL A 288 11.00 -1.86 3.18
N ASP A 289 10.38 -0.96 2.41
CA ASP A 289 11.02 -0.28 1.30
C ASP A 289 12.02 0.78 1.78
N ASN A 290 13.01 1.08 0.96
CA ASN A 290 14.04 2.10 1.25
C ASN A 290 13.50 3.52 1.39
N SER A 291 12.32 3.80 0.81
CA SER A 291 11.64 5.08 0.98
C SER A 291 11.14 5.32 2.40
N TYR A 292 10.95 4.25 3.19
CA TYR A 292 10.56 4.37 4.58
C TYR A 292 11.79 4.42 5.48
N THR A 293 11.99 5.55 6.14
CA THR A 293 13.12 5.81 7.05
C THR A 293 12.69 5.96 8.52
N GLY A 294 11.40 5.80 8.81
CA GLY A 294 10.82 5.91 10.15
C GLY A 294 11.08 4.67 11.02
N LYS A 295 10.36 4.61 12.13
CA LYS A 295 10.44 3.51 13.10
C LYS A 295 9.16 2.67 13.12
N ILE A 296 9.27 1.37 12.93
CA ILE A 296 8.21 0.41 13.22
C ILE A 296 8.41 -0.06 14.66
N SER A 297 7.44 0.18 15.53
CA SER A 297 7.62 -0.09 16.97
C SER A 297 7.86 -1.57 17.28
N ARG A 298 7.12 -2.47 16.62
CA ARG A 298 7.22 -3.92 16.90
C ARG A 298 6.86 -4.76 15.68
N VAL A 299 7.71 -5.74 15.39
CA VAL A 299 7.46 -6.81 14.43
C VAL A 299 7.53 -8.15 15.17
N GLU A 300 6.50 -8.97 15.06
CA GLU A 300 6.50 -10.33 15.58
C GLU A 300 6.52 -11.32 14.42
N LEU A 301 7.59 -12.10 14.31
CA LEU A 301 7.71 -13.19 13.35
C LEU A 301 7.32 -14.50 14.02
N GLN A 302 6.32 -15.17 13.46
CA GLN A 302 6.06 -16.56 13.77
C GLN A 302 6.94 -17.47 12.89
N ALA A 303 7.18 -18.69 13.33
CA ALA A 303 7.97 -19.64 12.55
C ALA A 303 7.42 -19.78 11.11
N GLY A 304 8.29 -19.66 10.13
CA GLY A 304 7.96 -19.58 8.70
C GLY A 304 7.65 -18.18 8.19
N GLY A 305 7.61 -17.16 9.05
CA GLY A 305 7.51 -15.75 8.66
C GLY A 305 8.86 -15.15 8.30
N ALA A 306 8.85 -14.11 7.46
CA ALA A 306 10.05 -13.43 6.99
C ALA A 306 9.93 -11.91 7.04
N LEU A 307 11.08 -11.25 7.21
CA LEU A 307 11.27 -9.81 7.12
C LEU A 307 12.33 -9.53 6.05
N GLU A 308 11.96 -8.79 5.02
CA GLU A 308 12.80 -8.50 3.85
C GLU A 308 13.00 -7.01 3.64
N ARG A 309 14.13 -6.61 3.02
CA ARG A 309 14.42 -5.25 2.54
C ARG A 309 14.18 -4.18 3.60
N PHE A 310 15.13 -4.02 4.44
CA PHE A 310 14.99 -3.05 5.52
C PHE A 310 15.18 -1.61 5.06
N GLY A 311 14.18 -0.78 5.36
CA GLY A 311 14.31 0.66 5.50
C GLY A 311 13.96 1.04 6.94
N GLY A 312 14.53 2.11 7.46
CA GLY A 312 14.19 2.63 8.78
C GLY A 312 14.63 1.76 9.97
N GLU A 313 13.94 1.92 11.09
CA GLU A 313 14.22 1.25 12.36
C GLU A 313 13.09 0.29 12.74
N ILE A 314 13.45 -0.89 13.27
CA ILE A 314 12.53 -1.78 13.98
C ILE A 314 12.80 -1.64 15.49
N GLY A 315 11.81 -1.21 16.26
CA GLY A 315 11.99 -1.05 17.71
C GLY A 315 12.25 -2.37 18.42
N GLU A 316 11.38 -3.36 18.19
CA GLU A 316 11.51 -4.70 18.75
C GLU A 316 11.16 -5.77 17.71
N LEU A 317 12.01 -6.75 17.55
CA LEU A 317 11.75 -7.95 16.75
C LEU A 317 11.52 -9.14 17.71
N VAL A 318 10.29 -9.66 17.69
CA VAL A 318 9.86 -10.78 18.52
C VAL A 318 9.77 -12.04 17.67
N LEU A 319 10.34 -13.13 18.16
CA LEU A 319 10.25 -14.46 17.54
C LEU A 319 9.30 -15.33 18.35
N SER A 320 8.28 -15.88 17.70
CA SER A 320 7.23 -16.69 18.35
C SER A 320 7.09 -18.04 17.65
N ASN A 321 6.52 -19.02 18.35
CA ASN A 321 6.19 -20.31 17.75
C ASN A 321 5.32 -20.15 16.51
N ALA A 322 5.29 -21.17 15.65
CA ALA A 322 4.34 -21.24 14.55
C ALA A 322 2.89 -21.14 15.06
N ALA A 323 2.01 -20.57 14.23
CA ALA A 323 0.59 -20.60 14.49
C ALA A 323 0.09 -22.05 14.65
N HIS A 324 -0.96 -22.23 15.43
CA HIS A 324 -1.56 -23.54 15.66
C HIS A 324 -1.88 -24.23 14.32
N GLY A 325 -1.34 -25.43 14.12
CA GLY A 325 -1.51 -26.22 12.89
C GLY A 325 -0.44 -26.00 11.80
N SER A 326 0.49 -25.05 11.95
CA SER A 326 1.66 -24.91 11.07
C SER A 326 2.79 -25.83 11.50
N THR A 327 3.41 -26.52 10.52
CA THR A 327 4.63 -27.33 10.70
C THR A 327 5.89 -26.56 10.36
N SER A 328 5.80 -25.26 10.05
CA SER A 328 6.93 -24.44 9.67
C SER A 328 7.91 -24.29 10.82
N THR A 329 9.19 -24.44 10.51
CA THR A 329 10.32 -24.22 11.41
C THR A 329 11.25 -23.19 10.79
N GLY A 330 11.83 -22.30 11.60
CA GLY A 330 12.75 -21.28 11.14
C GLY A 330 12.10 -19.91 10.90
N TYR A 331 12.96 -18.91 10.88
CA TYR A 331 12.61 -17.49 10.74
C TYR A 331 13.47 -16.89 9.63
N GLY A 332 12.93 -15.91 8.89
CA GLY A 332 13.66 -15.32 7.78
C GLY A 332 13.98 -13.84 8.00
N LEU A 333 15.26 -13.49 8.15
CA LEU A 333 15.76 -12.16 7.88
C LEU A 333 16.44 -12.19 6.52
N LYS A 334 15.77 -11.65 5.49
CA LYS A 334 16.30 -11.62 4.13
C LYS A 334 16.69 -10.20 3.77
N LEU A 335 17.95 -10.01 3.45
CA LEU A 335 18.48 -8.75 2.96
C LEU A 335 18.71 -8.83 1.45
N TRP A 336 18.38 -7.77 0.76
CA TRP A 336 18.70 -7.61 -0.65
C TRP A 336 19.92 -6.70 -0.81
N LYS A 337 20.84 -7.10 -1.70
CA LYS A 337 22.00 -6.30 -2.05
C LYS A 337 21.54 -4.98 -2.70
N GLY A 338 22.20 -3.88 -2.35
CA GLY A 338 21.84 -2.54 -2.80
C GLY A 338 21.11 -1.70 -1.77
N ASN A 339 20.76 -2.27 -0.61
CA ASN A 339 20.22 -1.51 0.51
C ASN A 339 21.37 -0.83 1.26
N THR A 340 21.63 0.44 0.99
CA THR A 340 22.68 1.22 1.64
C THR A 340 22.26 1.71 3.03
N ASN A 341 20.96 1.70 3.34
CA ASN A 341 20.43 2.08 4.65
C ASN A 341 20.38 0.84 5.53
N ALA A 342 21.28 0.73 6.49
CA ALA A 342 21.24 -0.31 7.51
C ALA A 342 19.95 -0.12 8.34
N CYS A 343 19.02 -1.07 8.24
CA CYS A 343 17.90 -1.12 9.17
C CYS A 343 18.44 -1.50 10.54
N THR A 344 18.20 -0.65 11.54
CA THR A 344 18.51 -0.97 12.92
C THR A 344 17.32 -1.67 13.59
N ILE A 345 17.64 -2.62 14.47
CA ILE A 345 16.67 -3.31 15.32
C ILE A 345 17.05 -2.94 16.76
N GLY A 346 16.14 -2.32 17.50
CA GLY A 346 16.40 -1.87 18.87
C GLY A 346 16.54 -3.01 19.86
N GLY A 347 15.84 -4.13 19.64
CA GLY A 347 15.92 -5.29 20.52
C GLY A 347 15.34 -6.56 19.91
N PHE A 348 15.73 -7.70 20.49
CA PHE A 348 15.18 -9.00 20.17
C PHE A 348 14.49 -9.61 21.39
N THR A 349 13.38 -10.30 21.15
CA THR A 349 12.71 -11.12 22.17
C THR A 349 12.42 -12.51 21.61
N ASP A 350 12.99 -13.53 22.25
CA ASP A 350 12.61 -14.93 22.00
C ASP A 350 11.37 -15.29 22.84
N ASN A 351 10.20 -15.33 22.19
CA ASN A 351 8.95 -15.71 22.79
C ASN A 351 8.54 -17.16 22.46
N THR A 352 9.50 -17.96 21.99
CA THR A 352 9.26 -19.40 21.76
C THR A 352 9.23 -20.18 23.08
N THR A 353 8.59 -21.34 23.05
CA THR A 353 8.50 -22.22 24.23
C THR A 353 9.88 -22.72 24.67
N SER A 354 10.77 -23.02 23.73
CA SER A 354 12.09 -23.60 24.00
C SER A 354 13.15 -22.60 24.44
N LYS A 355 13.00 -21.31 24.08
CA LYS A 355 14.01 -20.25 24.30
C LYS A 355 15.42 -20.64 23.80
N SER A 356 15.49 -21.47 22.76
CA SER A 356 16.74 -22.06 22.26
C SER A 356 17.18 -21.51 20.90
N LEU A 357 16.45 -20.57 20.33
CA LEU A 357 16.79 -19.96 19.05
C LEU A 357 18.15 -19.25 19.11
N THR A 358 18.95 -19.47 18.10
CA THR A 358 20.27 -18.84 17.92
C THR A 358 20.19 -17.75 16.84
N VAL A 359 21.20 -16.91 16.77
CA VAL A 359 21.38 -15.95 15.67
C VAL A 359 21.40 -16.66 14.31
N ASN A 360 21.97 -17.87 14.25
CA ASN A 360 22.00 -18.66 13.02
C ASN A 360 20.59 -19.07 12.54
N ASP A 361 19.70 -19.39 13.47
CA ASP A 361 18.32 -19.78 13.15
C ASP A 361 17.51 -18.59 12.60
N LEU A 362 17.91 -17.37 12.95
CA LEU A 362 17.29 -16.15 12.47
C LEU A 362 17.76 -15.75 11.07
N LEU A 363 19.05 -15.97 10.76
CA LEU A 363 19.67 -15.51 9.52
C LEU A 363 19.42 -16.49 8.37
N VAL A 364 18.29 -16.35 7.71
CA VAL A 364 17.99 -17.09 6.47
C VAL A 364 18.39 -16.22 5.28
N THR A 365 19.46 -16.61 4.59
CA THR A 365 19.90 -15.91 3.39
C THR A 365 19.91 -16.85 2.19
N ALA A 366 19.20 -16.48 1.14
CA ALA A 366 19.26 -17.20 -0.12
C ALA A 366 20.59 -16.96 -0.86
N TYR A 367 21.34 -15.89 -0.54
CA TYR A 367 22.40 -15.38 -1.42
C TYR A 367 23.72 -15.02 -0.79
N ALA A 368 23.86 -14.90 0.54
CA ALA A 368 25.13 -14.57 1.17
C ALA A 368 25.17 -14.89 2.66
N LYS A 369 26.37 -15.00 3.19
CA LYS A 369 26.61 -15.06 4.62
C LYS A 369 26.33 -13.68 5.23
N CYS A 370 25.13 -13.47 5.74
CA CYS A 370 24.83 -12.31 6.57
C CYS A 370 25.43 -12.49 7.97
N GLU A 371 25.77 -11.38 8.58
CA GLU A 371 26.19 -11.29 9.97
C GLU A 371 25.24 -10.37 10.73
N LEU A 372 24.93 -10.73 11.98
CA LEU A 372 24.30 -9.82 12.93
C LEU A 372 25.38 -8.99 13.62
N TYR A 373 25.25 -7.69 13.59
CA TYR A 373 26.09 -6.78 14.35
C TYR A 373 25.28 -6.21 15.51
N GLY A 374 25.89 -6.15 16.69
CA GLY A 374 25.38 -5.46 17.86
C GLY A 374 26.17 -4.19 18.14
N GLU A 375 25.50 -3.12 18.51
CA GLU A 375 26.11 -1.87 18.94
C GLU A 375 26.26 -1.85 20.45
N LYS A 376 27.47 -1.57 20.91
CA LYS A 376 27.78 -1.36 22.31
C LYS A 376 28.73 -0.18 22.43
N ASP A 377 28.39 0.80 23.25
CA ASP A 377 29.20 2.00 23.50
C ASP A 377 29.64 2.71 22.21
N GLY A 378 28.72 2.80 21.22
CA GLY A 378 28.96 3.42 19.91
C GLY A 378 29.80 2.59 18.94
N THR A 379 30.15 1.33 19.31
CA THR A 379 30.95 0.43 18.47
C THR A 379 30.12 -0.76 18.00
N TRP A 380 30.15 -1.02 16.69
CA TRP A 380 29.52 -2.17 16.09
C TRP A 380 30.46 -3.38 16.03
N SER A 381 30.01 -4.51 16.55
CA SER A 381 30.76 -5.77 16.52
C SER A 381 29.88 -6.92 16.05
N ILE A 382 30.48 -7.93 15.42
CA ILE A 382 29.78 -9.14 14.99
C ILE A 382 29.32 -9.91 16.22
N VAL A 383 28.04 -10.31 16.22
CA VAL A 383 27.48 -11.22 17.22
C VAL A 383 27.69 -12.66 16.75
N ASP A 384 28.22 -13.51 17.61
CA ASP A 384 28.43 -14.92 17.27
C ASP A 384 27.10 -15.61 16.89
N LYS A 385 27.12 -16.40 15.81
CA LYS A 385 25.94 -17.09 15.28
C LYS A 385 25.38 -18.15 16.23
N SER A 386 26.19 -18.68 17.14
CA SER A 386 25.75 -19.63 18.17
C SER A 386 25.09 -18.97 19.37
N THR A 387 25.17 -17.63 19.49
CA THR A 387 24.53 -16.88 20.57
C THR A 387 23.02 -17.07 20.52
N LYS A 388 22.42 -17.41 21.65
CA LYS A 388 20.96 -17.51 21.75
C LYS A 388 20.32 -16.13 21.70
N ILE A 389 19.21 -16.03 21.00
CA ILE A 389 18.44 -14.77 20.91
C ILE A 389 18.03 -14.27 22.31
N ALA A 390 17.65 -15.18 23.19
CA ALA A 390 17.29 -14.85 24.58
C ALA A 390 18.48 -14.30 25.41
N GLU A 391 19.70 -14.49 24.96
CA GLU A 391 20.93 -14.03 25.60
C GLU A 391 21.50 -12.74 24.99
N LEU A 392 20.84 -12.19 23.96
CA LEU A 392 21.21 -10.93 23.34
C LEU A 392 20.91 -9.76 24.30
N THR A 393 21.84 -9.46 25.17
CA THR A 393 21.74 -8.39 26.16
C THR A 393 22.98 -7.49 26.11
N GLY A 394 22.81 -6.25 26.52
CA GLY A 394 23.92 -5.28 26.61
C GLY A 394 24.30 -4.60 25.30
N TYR A 395 23.50 -4.75 24.26
CA TYR A 395 23.59 -3.96 23.03
C TYR A 395 22.46 -2.93 22.98
N THR A 396 22.75 -1.76 22.44
CA THR A 396 21.78 -0.65 22.29
C THR A 396 20.99 -0.75 20.99
N ALA A 397 21.56 -1.40 19.97
CA ALA A 397 20.91 -1.65 18.69
C ALA A 397 21.58 -2.83 17.97
N TYR A 398 20.87 -3.37 16.98
CA TYR A 398 21.35 -4.42 16.10
C TYR A 398 21.14 -4.03 14.64
N LYS A 399 22.01 -4.53 13.77
CA LYS A 399 21.83 -4.50 12.32
C LYS A 399 22.26 -5.80 11.70
N VAL A 400 21.59 -6.21 10.64
CA VAL A 400 22.03 -7.33 9.82
C VAL A 400 22.75 -6.75 8.60
N GLN A 401 23.98 -7.14 8.38
CA GLN A 401 24.77 -6.68 7.24
C GLN A 401 25.38 -7.86 6.51
N PHE A 402 25.49 -7.71 5.20
CA PHE A 402 26.45 -8.51 4.47
C PHE A 402 27.84 -7.99 4.84
N PRO A 403 28.78 -8.85 5.24
CA PRO A 403 30.16 -8.42 5.32
C PRO A 403 30.54 -7.86 3.94
N GLU A 404 30.99 -6.63 3.90
CA GLU A 404 31.51 -6.03 2.67
C GLU A 404 32.70 -6.85 2.21
N CYS A 405 32.46 -7.75 1.28
CA CYS A 405 33.54 -8.48 0.65
C CYS A 405 34.12 -7.59 -0.45
N VAL A 406 35.29 -7.04 -0.22
CA VAL A 406 36.12 -6.55 -1.31
C VAL A 406 36.51 -7.77 -2.15
N HIS A 407 35.74 -8.02 -3.21
CA HIS A 407 35.94 -9.22 -4.01
C HIS A 407 37.29 -9.23 -4.66
N GLN A 408 38.01 -10.32 -4.46
CA GLN A 408 39.35 -10.60 -5.03
C GLN A 408 39.26 -11.86 -5.88
N CYS A 409 39.87 -11.82 -7.05
CA CYS A 409 39.98 -12.97 -7.94
C CYS A 409 41.46 -13.34 -8.11
N ALA A 410 41.76 -14.58 -7.84
CA ALA A 410 43.11 -15.10 -8.05
C ALA A 410 43.35 -15.48 -9.52
N ASP A 411 42.31 -15.87 -10.23
CA ASP A 411 42.37 -16.36 -11.61
C ASP A 411 41.08 -15.98 -12.37
N ASP A 412 41.20 -15.08 -13.33
CA ASP A 412 40.09 -14.62 -14.17
C ASP A 412 39.52 -15.76 -15.08
N SER A 413 40.26 -16.86 -15.29
CA SER A 413 39.76 -18.04 -16.02
C SER A 413 38.83 -18.92 -15.19
N ASN A 414 38.91 -18.83 -13.86
CA ASN A 414 37.99 -19.45 -12.91
C ASN A 414 37.49 -18.38 -11.94
N PRO A 415 36.61 -17.46 -12.39
CA PRO A 415 36.28 -16.25 -11.66
C PRO A 415 35.41 -16.54 -10.44
N VAL A 416 36.07 -16.83 -9.32
CA VAL A 416 35.48 -17.03 -8.01
C VAL A 416 36.22 -16.13 -7.01
N CYS A 417 35.50 -15.44 -6.16
CA CYS A 417 36.11 -14.62 -5.13
C CYS A 417 36.88 -15.47 -4.15
N SER A 418 38.16 -15.20 -3.95
CA SER A 418 39.03 -15.93 -3.02
C SER A 418 38.66 -15.77 -1.54
N VAL A 419 37.86 -14.70 -1.22
CA VAL A 419 37.47 -14.37 0.15
C VAL A 419 36.08 -14.97 0.48
N CYS A 420 35.06 -14.71 -0.33
CA CYS A 420 33.68 -15.14 -0.04
C CYS A 420 33.18 -16.31 -0.90
N HIS A 421 34.02 -16.82 -1.79
CA HIS A 421 33.74 -17.94 -2.71
C HIS A 421 32.54 -17.75 -3.65
N LYS A 422 32.10 -16.52 -3.84
CA LYS A 422 31.05 -16.18 -4.82
C LYS A 422 31.60 -16.20 -6.24
N LYS A 423 30.75 -16.58 -7.19
CA LYS A 423 31.05 -16.43 -8.63
C LYS A 423 31.12 -14.96 -8.99
N LEU A 424 32.17 -14.58 -9.71
CA LEU A 424 32.39 -13.23 -10.21
C LEU A 424 31.94 -13.17 -11.68
N TYR A 425 31.27 -12.11 -12.06
CA TYR A 425 30.69 -11.94 -13.40
C TYR A 425 31.33 -10.79 -14.17
N THR A 426 31.73 -9.73 -13.47
CA THR A 426 32.41 -8.59 -14.08
C THR A 426 33.62 -8.16 -13.28
N LYS A 427 34.62 -7.65 -14.01
CA LYS A 427 35.81 -6.99 -13.48
C LYS A 427 35.88 -5.60 -14.08
N ILE A 428 36.15 -4.62 -13.27
CA ILE A 428 36.44 -3.26 -13.76
C ILE A 428 37.87 -2.89 -13.44
N THR A 429 38.46 -2.10 -14.34
CA THR A 429 39.76 -1.49 -14.14
C THR A 429 39.75 -0.04 -14.66
N ALA A 430 40.54 0.82 -14.02
CA ALA A 430 40.84 2.16 -14.50
C ALA A 430 42.22 2.59 -13.99
N LYS A 431 42.87 3.53 -14.67
CA LYS A 431 44.14 4.11 -14.23
C LYS A 431 43.88 5.33 -13.37
N ALA A 432 44.37 5.32 -12.15
CA ALA A 432 44.37 6.48 -11.27
C ALA A 432 45.43 7.54 -11.73
N ALA A 433 45.31 8.76 -11.20
CA ALA A 433 46.20 9.86 -11.55
C ALA A 433 47.69 9.60 -11.24
N ASP A 434 47.96 8.73 -10.28
CA ASP A 434 49.34 8.30 -9.93
C ASP A 434 49.88 7.16 -10.84
N GLY A 435 49.12 6.78 -11.87
CA GLY A 435 49.48 5.69 -12.78
C GLY A 435 49.16 4.26 -12.27
N THR A 436 48.68 4.12 -11.05
CA THR A 436 48.27 2.80 -10.50
C THR A 436 46.95 2.34 -11.15
N THR A 437 46.78 1.01 -11.21
CA THR A 437 45.54 0.43 -11.74
C THR A 437 44.60 0.11 -10.59
N LYS A 438 43.46 0.78 -10.53
CA LYS A 438 42.32 0.39 -9.68
C LYS A 438 41.64 -0.83 -10.28
N THR A 439 41.26 -1.79 -9.46
CA THR A 439 40.56 -3.02 -9.88
C THR A 439 39.46 -3.35 -8.88
N ALA A 440 38.28 -3.69 -9.38
CA ALA A 440 37.19 -4.24 -8.57
C ALA A 440 36.46 -5.36 -9.31
N TYR A 441 35.87 -6.28 -8.55
CA TYR A 441 35.13 -7.43 -9.05
C TYR A 441 33.70 -7.41 -8.52
N PHE A 442 32.76 -7.84 -9.35
CA PHE A 442 31.35 -7.86 -9.00
C PHE A 442 30.73 -9.24 -9.22
N THR A 443 29.88 -9.61 -8.30
CA THR A 443 29.14 -10.88 -8.36
C THR A 443 27.82 -10.67 -9.09
N GLU A 444 27.25 -11.76 -9.66
CA GLU A 444 25.83 -11.77 -9.98
C GLU A 444 25.06 -11.73 -8.68
N ASP A 445 24.26 -10.72 -8.48
CA ASP A 445 23.21 -10.81 -7.50
C ASP A 445 22.02 -11.50 -8.17
N SER A 446 21.63 -12.65 -7.61
CA SER A 446 20.56 -13.48 -8.12
C SER A 446 19.19 -12.81 -8.12
N ALA A 447 19.11 -11.63 -7.57
CA ALA A 447 17.90 -10.84 -7.56
C ALA A 447 17.74 -9.96 -8.77
N LEU A 448 18.38 -10.21 -9.87
CA LEU A 448 18.20 -9.41 -11.07
C LEU A 448 19.34 -8.40 -11.36
N GLU A 449 20.30 -8.80 -12.21
CA GLU A 449 20.82 -7.84 -13.18
C GLU A 449 21.81 -6.77 -12.70
N ASN A 450 22.22 -6.75 -11.42
CA ASN A 450 22.86 -5.56 -10.88
C ASN A 450 24.39 -5.58 -10.80
N GLY A 451 25.05 -6.71 -10.93
CA GLY A 451 26.51 -6.76 -10.82
C GLY A 451 27.23 -5.89 -11.88
N TYR A 452 26.67 -5.75 -13.08
CA TYR A 452 27.19 -4.84 -14.10
C TYR A 452 26.75 -3.39 -13.88
N VAL A 453 25.58 -3.13 -13.31
CA VAL A 453 25.11 -1.76 -12.99
C VAL A 453 26.00 -1.14 -11.93
N GLU A 454 26.29 -1.85 -10.85
CA GLU A 454 27.25 -1.42 -9.84
C GLU A 454 28.66 -1.23 -10.43
N ALA A 455 29.08 -2.14 -11.32
CA ALA A 455 30.37 -2.03 -12.00
C ALA A 455 30.44 -0.73 -12.83
N ILE A 456 29.40 -0.42 -13.60
CA ILE A 456 29.33 0.80 -14.41
C ILE A 456 29.25 2.06 -13.52
N GLN A 457 28.45 2.04 -12.47
CA GLN A 457 28.36 3.16 -11.51
C GLN A 457 29.71 3.42 -10.83
N THR A 458 30.42 2.36 -10.44
CA THR A 458 31.74 2.47 -9.85
C THR A 458 32.76 3.02 -10.86
N LEU A 459 32.75 2.56 -12.12
CA LEU A 459 33.60 3.11 -13.18
C LEU A 459 33.33 4.60 -13.42
N ASN A 460 32.06 5.00 -13.47
CA ASN A 460 31.68 6.41 -13.63
C ASN A 460 32.15 7.25 -12.43
N GLY A 461 32.06 6.71 -11.20
CA GLY A 461 32.63 7.32 -10.00
C GLY A 461 34.13 7.54 -10.12
N TRP A 462 34.88 6.52 -10.54
CA TRP A 462 36.33 6.62 -10.76
C TRP A 462 36.69 7.61 -11.88
N SER A 463 35.89 7.69 -12.95
CA SER A 463 36.08 8.69 -14.00
C SER A 463 35.89 10.09 -13.45
N ASN A 464 34.91 10.32 -12.59
CA ASN A 464 34.69 11.62 -11.91
C ASN A 464 35.84 11.97 -10.94
N GLU A 465 36.54 10.97 -10.41
CA GLU A 465 37.75 11.12 -9.59
C GLU A 465 39.03 11.37 -10.45
N GLY A 466 38.88 11.46 -11.77
CA GLY A 466 40.00 11.68 -12.69
C GLY A 466 40.72 10.42 -13.13
N CYS A 467 40.18 9.23 -12.90
CA CYS A 467 40.74 8.00 -13.46
C CYS A 467 40.52 7.93 -14.98
N THR A 468 41.47 7.34 -15.69
CA THR A 468 41.47 7.18 -17.15
C THR A 468 41.40 5.70 -17.55
N GLU A 469 41.14 5.43 -18.82
CA GLU A 469 41.07 4.07 -19.40
C GLU A 469 40.04 3.15 -18.70
N PRO A 470 38.82 3.62 -18.43
CA PRO A 470 37.83 2.78 -17.76
C PRO A 470 37.49 1.57 -18.62
N THR A 471 37.64 0.39 -18.04
CA THR A 471 37.43 -0.89 -18.73
C THR A 471 36.49 -1.78 -17.91
N LEU A 472 35.44 -2.31 -18.54
CA LEU A 472 34.56 -3.34 -18.04
C LEU A 472 34.89 -4.66 -18.75
N THR A 473 35.27 -5.69 -18.01
CA THR A 473 35.56 -7.02 -18.54
C THR A 473 34.50 -8.00 -18.08
N LEU A 474 33.93 -8.78 -19.01
CA LEU A 474 33.06 -9.90 -18.69
C LEU A 474 33.91 -11.09 -18.29
N LEU A 475 33.57 -11.71 -17.17
CA LEU A 475 34.22 -12.93 -16.64
C LEU A 475 33.33 -14.16 -16.87
N ARG A 476 32.07 -13.96 -17.22
CA ARG A 476 31.07 -14.98 -17.55
C ARG A 476 30.07 -14.45 -18.56
N ASP A 477 29.31 -15.35 -19.16
CA ASP A 477 28.17 -14.98 -20.01
C ASP A 477 27.14 -14.20 -19.20
N MET A 478 26.63 -13.11 -19.78
CA MET A 478 25.64 -12.25 -19.15
C MET A 478 24.33 -12.22 -19.96
N TYR A 479 23.25 -12.62 -19.33
CA TYR A 479 21.93 -12.68 -19.93
C TYR A 479 20.98 -11.80 -19.10
N ALA A 480 20.66 -10.61 -19.60
CA ALA A 480 19.59 -9.80 -19.01
C ALA A 480 18.21 -10.46 -19.31
N TYR A 481 17.50 -10.88 -18.29
CA TYR A 481 16.12 -11.39 -18.43
C TYR A 481 15.16 -10.20 -18.56
N GLY A 482 14.74 -9.89 -19.79
CA GLY A 482 13.67 -8.94 -20.05
C GLY A 482 14.04 -7.46 -20.03
N THR A 483 15.27 -7.09 -19.66
CA THR A 483 15.78 -5.70 -19.64
C THR A 483 17.04 -5.56 -20.45
N SER A 484 17.40 -4.32 -20.83
CA SER A 484 18.65 -4.02 -21.50
C SER A 484 19.80 -3.85 -20.51
N MET A 485 21.02 -4.14 -20.92
CA MET A 485 22.25 -3.82 -20.20
C MET A 485 22.68 -2.38 -20.56
N PRO A 486 22.33 -1.34 -19.76
CA PRO A 486 22.67 0.02 -20.07
C PRO A 486 24.15 0.30 -19.79
N LEU A 487 24.88 0.72 -20.81
CA LEU A 487 26.25 1.21 -20.73
C LEU A 487 26.22 2.74 -20.71
N THR A 488 26.72 3.35 -19.65
CA THR A 488 26.76 4.80 -19.48
C THR A 488 28.20 5.29 -19.32
N GLY A 489 28.44 6.57 -19.64
CA GLY A 489 29.76 7.15 -19.55
C GLY A 489 30.69 6.74 -20.71
N THR A 490 32.00 6.99 -20.55
CA THR A 490 33.02 6.56 -21.51
C THR A 490 33.72 5.32 -20.97
N LEU A 491 33.67 4.21 -21.71
CA LEU A 491 34.30 2.95 -21.26
C LEU A 491 34.69 2.02 -22.42
N THR A 492 35.61 1.11 -22.14
CA THR A 492 35.94 -0.01 -23.01
C THR A 492 35.29 -1.28 -22.47
N LEU A 493 34.50 -1.99 -23.28
CA LEU A 493 33.90 -3.28 -22.96
C LEU A 493 34.70 -4.43 -23.57
N LYS A 494 35.17 -5.34 -22.72
CA LYS A 494 35.89 -6.56 -23.09
C LYS A 494 35.06 -7.78 -22.74
N GLY A 495 34.45 -8.42 -23.74
CA GLY A 495 33.70 -9.67 -23.56
C GLY A 495 34.59 -10.92 -23.54
N GLY A 496 35.78 -10.88 -24.14
CA GLY A 496 36.63 -12.06 -24.27
C GLY A 496 35.94 -13.18 -25.05
N THR A 497 35.79 -14.36 -24.44
CA THR A 497 35.04 -15.50 -24.97
C THR A 497 33.57 -15.51 -24.55
N HIS A 498 33.14 -14.52 -23.77
CA HIS A 498 31.80 -14.47 -23.17
C HIS A 498 30.81 -13.69 -24.03
N THR A 499 29.53 -13.99 -23.81
CA THR A 499 28.40 -13.37 -24.51
C THR A 499 27.61 -12.46 -23.58
N ALA A 500 27.27 -11.26 -24.06
CA ALA A 500 26.25 -10.42 -23.42
C ALA A 500 25.03 -10.26 -24.33
N LYS A 501 23.81 -10.20 -23.72
CA LYS A 501 22.56 -9.97 -24.45
C LYS A 501 21.98 -8.59 -24.12
N ASN A 502 21.27 -8.02 -25.12
CA ASN A 502 20.49 -6.78 -24.98
C ASN A 502 21.31 -5.60 -24.43
N VAL A 503 22.45 -5.33 -25.02
CA VAL A 503 23.31 -4.21 -24.60
C VAL A 503 22.75 -2.89 -25.13
N THR A 504 22.67 -1.87 -24.28
CA THR A 504 22.24 -0.51 -24.69
C THR A 504 23.36 0.50 -24.40
N VAL A 505 23.86 1.17 -25.44
CA VAL A 505 24.76 2.32 -25.30
C VAL A 505 23.89 3.55 -25.10
N ALA A 506 23.89 4.11 -23.89
CA ALA A 506 23.03 5.25 -23.55
C ALA A 506 23.39 6.52 -24.36
N LYS A 507 22.45 7.43 -24.52
CA LYS A 507 22.53 8.62 -25.43
C LYS A 507 23.80 9.46 -25.26
N ASN A 508 24.37 9.57 -24.07
CA ASN A 508 25.56 10.35 -23.79
C ASN A 508 26.80 9.48 -23.53
N ALA A 509 26.72 8.19 -23.83
CA ALA A 509 27.82 7.27 -23.62
C ALA A 509 28.71 7.16 -24.88
N ASP A 510 30.00 6.89 -24.62
CA ASP A 510 30.99 6.54 -25.64
C ASP A 510 31.62 5.20 -25.29
N VAL A 511 31.18 4.15 -25.95
CA VAL A 511 31.57 2.78 -25.62
C VAL A 511 32.40 2.15 -26.72
N THR A 512 33.58 1.68 -26.37
CA THR A 512 34.43 0.88 -27.27
C THR A 512 34.22 -0.61 -26.98
N PHE A 513 33.61 -1.35 -27.90
CA PHE A 513 33.59 -2.82 -27.90
C PHE A 513 34.93 -3.35 -28.38
N ALA A 514 35.72 -3.93 -27.48
CA ALA A 514 37.08 -4.36 -27.75
C ALA A 514 37.23 -5.85 -28.04
N SER A 515 36.34 -6.67 -27.52
CA SER A 515 36.28 -8.13 -27.75
C SER A 515 34.93 -8.70 -27.27
N GLY A 516 34.57 -9.89 -27.70
CA GLY A 516 33.40 -10.63 -27.22
C GLY A 516 32.27 -10.80 -28.23
N SER A 517 31.23 -11.51 -27.79
CA SER A 517 30.01 -11.75 -28.56
C SER A 517 28.83 -11.04 -27.94
N TYR A 518 28.01 -10.41 -28.76
CA TYR A 518 26.86 -9.63 -28.32
C TYR A 518 25.59 -10.04 -29.07
N LYS A 519 24.53 -10.38 -28.31
CA LYS A 519 23.22 -10.78 -28.87
C LYS A 519 22.22 -9.64 -28.69
N GLY A 520 22.02 -8.83 -29.73
CA GLY A 520 21.19 -7.63 -29.68
C GLY A 520 21.89 -6.43 -29.03
N ALA A 521 21.78 -5.29 -29.68
CA ALA A 521 22.26 -4.02 -29.13
C ALA A 521 21.38 -2.86 -29.59
N THR A 522 21.22 -1.86 -28.71
CA THR A 522 20.66 -0.55 -29.02
C THR A 522 21.74 0.49 -28.80
N ILE A 523 22.03 1.31 -29.80
CA ILE A 523 23.09 2.32 -29.76
C ILE A 523 22.44 3.70 -29.87
N ASP A 524 22.20 4.34 -28.73
CA ASP A 524 21.65 5.69 -28.62
C ASP A 524 22.77 6.75 -28.52
N GLY A 525 23.94 6.34 -28.04
CA GLY A 525 25.17 7.14 -27.93
C GLY A 525 26.16 6.85 -29.06
N THR A 526 27.46 6.82 -28.71
CA THR A 526 28.56 6.47 -29.63
C THR A 526 29.08 5.07 -29.30
N ALA A 527 29.11 4.19 -30.28
CA ALA A 527 29.73 2.88 -30.19
C ALA A 527 30.87 2.74 -31.19
N THR A 528 32.06 2.32 -30.70
CA THR A 528 33.19 1.94 -31.52
C THR A 528 33.40 0.45 -31.45
N VAL A 529 33.33 -0.26 -32.57
CA VAL A 529 33.47 -1.72 -32.66
C VAL A 529 34.82 -2.08 -33.24
N LYS A 530 35.63 -2.84 -32.49
CA LYS A 530 36.96 -3.28 -32.93
C LYS A 530 36.92 -4.64 -33.64
N GLU A 531 38.02 -4.99 -34.29
CA GLU A 531 38.23 -6.32 -34.85
C GLU A 531 38.10 -7.43 -33.78
N GLY A 532 37.52 -8.57 -34.17
CA GLY A 532 37.27 -9.69 -33.27
C GLY A 532 35.98 -9.61 -32.43
N VAL A 533 35.25 -8.50 -32.50
CA VAL A 533 33.91 -8.39 -31.89
C VAL A 533 32.86 -8.97 -32.82
N THR A 534 31.89 -9.72 -32.26
CA THR A 534 30.80 -10.32 -33.02
C THR A 534 29.44 -9.91 -32.45
N PHE A 535 28.55 -9.43 -33.33
CA PHE A 535 27.14 -9.25 -33.02
C PHE A 535 26.34 -10.35 -33.72
N THR A 536 25.63 -11.21 -32.94
CA THR A 536 24.94 -12.40 -33.44
C THR A 536 23.46 -12.41 -33.09
N ASP A 537 22.66 -13.11 -33.91
CA ASP A 537 21.29 -13.59 -33.66
C ASP A 537 20.24 -12.54 -33.28
N ALA A 538 20.48 -11.24 -33.42
CA ALA A 538 19.51 -10.21 -33.12
C ALA A 538 19.78 -8.91 -33.90
N SER A 539 18.80 -8.02 -33.97
CA SER A 539 18.97 -6.72 -34.58
C SER A 539 19.87 -5.83 -33.72
N VAL A 540 20.79 -5.15 -34.37
CA VAL A 540 21.48 -3.97 -33.81
C VAL A 540 20.73 -2.74 -34.26
N GLU A 541 20.12 -2.00 -33.33
CA GLU A 541 19.45 -0.75 -33.62
C GLU A 541 20.39 0.42 -33.33
N VAL A 542 20.59 1.29 -34.32
CA VAL A 542 21.45 2.45 -34.20
C VAL A 542 20.62 3.72 -34.31
N ASN A 543 20.52 4.43 -33.19
CA ASN A 543 19.88 5.74 -33.08
C ASN A 543 20.92 6.87 -32.95
N GLY A 544 22.15 6.53 -32.55
CA GLY A 544 23.28 7.42 -32.37
C GLY A 544 24.37 7.20 -33.42
N THR A 545 25.64 7.03 -33.02
CA THR A 545 26.82 6.86 -33.89
C THR A 545 27.40 5.46 -33.74
N LEU A 546 27.58 4.75 -34.85
CA LEU A 546 28.32 3.50 -34.94
C LEU A 546 29.61 3.67 -35.75
N ASN A 547 30.75 3.45 -35.10
CA ASN A 547 32.08 3.43 -35.71
C ASN A 547 32.57 1.98 -35.79
N ALA A 548 32.36 1.30 -36.91
CA ALA A 548 32.81 -0.07 -37.11
C ALA A 548 34.24 -0.11 -37.69
N LYS A 549 35.23 -0.22 -36.82
CA LYS A 549 36.66 -0.35 -37.21
C LYS A 549 37.07 -1.83 -37.33
N GLY A 550 36.16 -2.68 -37.75
CA GLY A 550 36.27 -4.12 -37.82
C GLY A 550 35.04 -4.77 -37.12
N GLY A 551 35.13 -6.06 -36.84
CA GLY A 551 34.02 -6.80 -36.22
C GLY A 551 33.10 -7.48 -37.23
N THR A 552 32.23 -8.36 -36.74
CA THR A 552 31.31 -9.17 -37.54
C THR A 552 29.88 -8.95 -37.06
N PHE A 553 28.99 -8.62 -37.99
CA PHE A 553 27.57 -8.47 -37.76
C PHE A 553 26.84 -9.58 -38.53
N THR A 554 26.29 -10.58 -37.87
CA THR A 554 25.57 -11.70 -38.50
C THR A 554 24.04 -11.52 -38.47
N GLY A 555 23.55 -10.45 -37.84
CA GLY A 555 22.15 -10.05 -37.78
C GLY A 555 21.86 -8.78 -38.58
N ASN A 556 20.63 -8.29 -38.47
CA ASN A 556 20.22 -7.04 -39.10
C ASN A 556 20.76 -5.84 -38.33
N VAL A 557 21.39 -4.90 -39.05
CA VAL A 557 21.73 -3.60 -38.49
C VAL A 557 20.75 -2.57 -39.04
N LYS A 558 19.96 -1.98 -38.15
CA LYS A 558 18.93 -1.00 -38.50
C LYS A 558 19.36 0.38 -38.04
N PHE A 559 19.46 1.32 -38.99
CA PHE A 559 19.75 2.72 -38.70
C PHE A 559 18.46 3.53 -38.66
N ASN A 560 18.22 4.26 -37.56
CA ASN A 560 17.03 5.07 -37.36
C ASN A 560 17.35 6.58 -37.42
N GLY A 561 16.49 7.36 -38.08
CA GLY A 561 16.54 8.82 -38.07
C GLY A 561 17.86 9.40 -38.55
N SER A 562 18.52 10.21 -37.71
CA SER A 562 19.79 10.90 -38.00
C SER A 562 21.03 10.14 -37.54
N SER A 563 20.95 8.82 -37.40
CA SER A 563 22.08 7.98 -36.98
C SER A 563 23.25 8.07 -37.97
N ILE A 564 24.47 7.92 -37.44
CA ILE A 564 25.73 8.00 -38.20
C ILE A 564 26.39 6.63 -38.24
N ALA A 565 26.78 6.19 -39.41
CA ALA A 565 27.59 5.00 -39.62
C ALA A 565 28.94 5.36 -40.24
N ASN A 566 30.03 5.02 -39.56
CA ASN A 566 31.40 5.06 -40.06
C ASN A 566 31.90 3.62 -40.13
N ILE A 567 31.92 3.04 -41.32
CA ILE A 567 32.25 1.64 -41.59
C ILE A 567 33.60 1.52 -42.28
#